data_1a9cb51b81d9a502f7b0a43e0a559ec9
#
_entry.id   1a9cb51b81d9a502f7b0a43e0a559ec9
#
_cell.length_a   1.000
_cell.length_b   1.000
_cell.length_c   1.000
_cell.angle_alpha   90.00
_cell.angle_beta   90.00
_cell.angle_gamma   90.00
#
_symmetry.space_group_name_H-M   'P 1'
#
loop_
_entity.id
_entity.type
_entity.pdbx_description
1 polymer ?
#
loop_
_entity_poly.entity_id
_entity_poly.type
_entity_poly.pdbx_seq_one_letter_code
_entity_poly.pdbx_strand_id
1 'polypeptide(L)'
;NIAYIAGLCFALVCSSCDRDRLYYATEEHGFVRLNVNWQPAQLEPNGISVYVFDRKNGKAVGKCRVCSDPNTIDIALPVGKFDLLLVNNTEEELAAINFTDIDNLSTFKACLAANEEPLYSSLLSKAEGTTRSAYLTECDILASALAKEIEISPRDIHYFKEKPAAGAYEISRTVEVIPERRTELIDIEIKVTNITSAAGAPRSHLTAMCEGVNMETASKYGNSVTHEFVLNNKRMDPDNYKVGTISKKLVSFGPEQENDACVNRHQLVMHFVLVNGETHTVTLDVRDLIKTSHDETQRVHKIRAEITLPEAIGNGDGVFDPDIEEWEEIETELPI
;
A
#
# COMPACT_ATOMS: atom_id res chain seq x y z
N ASN A 1 13.07 23.30 -46.70
CA ASN A 1 13.52 21.91 -46.46
C ASN A 1 13.63 21.51 -44.96
N ILE A 2 13.33 22.43 -44.02
CA ILE A 2 13.34 22.14 -42.57
C ILE A 2 11.96 21.66 -42.09
N ALA A 3 10.88 21.98 -42.78
CA ALA A 3 9.52 21.58 -42.45
C ALA A 3 9.20 20.08 -42.66
N TYR A 4 9.95 19.40 -43.54
CA TYR A 4 9.77 17.96 -43.81
C TYR A 4 10.40 17.05 -42.76
N ILE A 5 11.43 17.52 -42.06
CA ILE A 5 12.14 16.73 -41.03
C ILE A 5 11.36 16.75 -39.75
N ALA A 6 10.66 17.86 -39.39
CA ALA A 6 9.82 17.95 -38.22
C ALA A 6 8.56 17.08 -38.27
N GLY A 7 8.02 16.86 -39.49
CA GLY A 7 6.85 15.97 -39.71
C GLY A 7 7.16 14.48 -39.53
N LEU A 8 8.39 14.07 -39.85
CA LEU A 8 8.79 12.66 -39.78
C LEU A 8 9.14 12.23 -38.35
N CYS A 9 9.61 13.16 -37.50
CA CYS A 9 9.88 12.87 -36.08
C CYS A 9 8.62 12.77 -35.25
N PHE A 10 7.52 13.42 -35.62
CA PHE A 10 6.25 13.35 -34.87
C PHE A 10 5.43 12.07 -35.16
N ALA A 11 5.68 11.42 -36.29
CA ALA A 11 5.01 10.17 -36.63
C ALA A 11 5.63 8.92 -36.00
N LEU A 12 6.83 9.05 -35.40
CA LEU A 12 7.53 7.93 -34.75
C LEU A 12 7.27 7.82 -33.25
N VAL A 13 6.57 8.78 -32.64
CA VAL A 13 6.32 8.79 -31.19
C VAL A 13 4.96 8.19 -30.82
N CYS A 14 4.08 7.94 -31.78
CA CYS A 14 2.73 7.41 -31.52
C CYS A 14 2.57 5.90 -31.73
N SER A 15 3.65 5.15 -31.98
CA SER A 15 3.57 3.70 -32.24
C SER A 15 4.14 2.82 -31.10
N SER A 16 4.28 3.36 -29.88
CA SER A 16 4.90 2.63 -28.77
C SER A 16 3.98 2.45 -27.59
N CYS A 17 2.75 2.00 -27.80
CA CYS A 17 1.91 1.44 -26.72
C CYS A 17 1.08 0.27 -27.23
N ASP A 18 1.66 -0.55 -28.09
CA ASP A 18 1.19 -1.91 -28.25
C ASP A 18 1.95 -2.71 -27.20
N ARG A 19 1.38 -2.81 -25.97
CA ARG A 19 1.86 -3.74 -24.96
C ARG A 19 1.66 -5.12 -25.58
N ASP A 20 2.74 -5.66 -26.13
CA ASP A 20 2.75 -6.95 -26.79
C ASP A 20 2.20 -7.99 -25.81
N ARG A 21 0.96 -8.40 -26.04
CA ARG A 21 0.49 -9.67 -25.53
C ARG A 21 1.46 -10.70 -26.08
N LEU A 22 2.24 -11.32 -25.18
CA LEU A 22 3.31 -12.25 -25.58
C LEU A 22 2.70 -13.53 -26.15
N TYR A 23 2.32 -13.47 -27.43
CA TYR A 23 1.97 -14.65 -28.21
C TYR A 23 3.15 -15.00 -29.09
N TYR A 24 3.78 -16.09 -28.80
CA TYR A 24 4.75 -16.70 -29.68
C TYR A 24 4.02 -17.71 -30.55
N ALA A 25 3.95 -17.46 -31.84
CA ALA A 25 3.25 -18.24 -32.85
C ALA A 25 3.77 -19.69 -33.03
N THR A 26 4.83 -20.07 -32.31
CA THR A 26 5.49 -21.38 -32.40
C THR A 26 5.31 -22.23 -31.16
N GLU A 27 4.67 -21.70 -30.10
CA GLU A 27 4.53 -22.46 -28.84
C GLU A 27 3.09 -22.96 -28.65
N GLU A 28 2.99 -24.17 -28.09
CA GLU A 28 1.75 -24.85 -27.80
C GLU A 28 1.20 -24.37 -26.46
N HIS A 29 0.09 -23.59 -26.47
CA HIS A 29 -0.51 -23.03 -25.28
C HIS A 29 -2.00 -23.27 -25.21
N GLY A 30 -2.48 -23.53 -23.99
CA GLY A 30 -3.89 -23.38 -23.63
C GLY A 30 -4.14 -22.00 -23.04
N PHE A 31 -5.36 -21.47 -23.18
CA PHE A 31 -5.73 -20.14 -22.68
C PHE A 31 -6.63 -20.23 -21.49
N VAL A 32 -6.23 -19.59 -20.40
CA VAL A 32 -7.00 -19.48 -19.16
C VAL A 32 -7.48 -18.04 -19.01
N ARG A 33 -8.77 -17.87 -18.81
CA ARG A 33 -9.37 -16.58 -18.45
C ARG A 33 -9.53 -16.48 -16.95
N LEU A 34 -9.00 -15.42 -16.36
CA LEU A 34 -9.32 -15.03 -14.98
C LEU A 34 -10.36 -13.93 -15.02
N ASN A 35 -11.51 -14.17 -14.40
CA ASN A 35 -12.50 -13.13 -14.10
C ASN A 35 -12.31 -12.70 -12.65
N VAL A 36 -12.11 -11.41 -12.42
CA VAL A 36 -11.72 -10.88 -11.11
C VAL A 36 -12.86 -10.08 -10.50
N ASN A 37 -13.25 -10.44 -9.29
CA ASN A 37 -14.24 -9.71 -8.51
C ASN A 37 -13.55 -8.94 -7.37
N TRP A 38 -13.43 -7.62 -7.54
CA TRP A 38 -12.77 -6.71 -6.58
C TRP A 38 -13.69 -6.22 -5.46
N GLN A 39 -15.00 -6.47 -5.52
CA GLN A 39 -15.96 -5.95 -4.52
C GLN A 39 -15.57 -6.30 -3.08
N PRO A 40 -15.15 -7.55 -2.75
CA PRO A 40 -14.77 -7.88 -1.37
C PRO A 40 -13.52 -7.13 -0.89
N ALA A 41 -12.60 -6.80 -1.79
CA ALA A 41 -11.44 -5.97 -1.47
C ALA A 41 -11.76 -4.47 -1.41
N GLN A 42 -12.95 -4.05 -1.85
CA GLN A 42 -13.36 -2.64 -1.94
C GLN A 42 -12.33 -1.80 -2.71
N LEU A 43 -11.92 -2.27 -3.88
CA LEU A 43 -10.93 -1.65 -4.76
C LEU A 43 -11.47 -1.50 -6.17
N GLU A 44 -11.00 -0.45 -6.84
CA GLU A 44 -11.18 -0.20 -8.27
C GLU A 44 -9.78 0.00 -8.87
N PRO A 45 -9.02 -1.09 -9.12
CA PRO A 45 -7.66 -0.96 -9.62
C PRO A 45 -7.64 -0.53 -11.09
N ASN A 46 -6.56 0.12 -11.50
CA ASN A 46 -6.35 0.53 -12.90
C ASN A 46 -5.88 -0.62 -13.79
N GLY A 47 -5.45 -1.72 -13.19
CA GLY A 47 -4.94 -2.90 -13.88
C GLY A 47 -4.66 -4.04 -12.94
N ILE A 48 -4.11 -5.11 -13.49
CA ILE A 48 -3.71 -6.31 -12.75
C ILE A 48 -2.37 -6.83 -13.23
N SER A 49 -1.63 -7.42 -12.30
CA SER A 49 -0.41 -8.17 -12.56
C SER A 49 -0.59 -9.63 -12.16
N VAL A 50 -0.17 -10.56 -13.00
CA VAL A 50 -0.27 -12.00 -12.72
C VAL A 50 1.10 -12.66 -12.83
N TYR A 51 1.50 -13.29 -11.74
CA TYR A 51 2.69 -14.13 -11.65
C TYR A 51 2.27 -15.59 -11.78
N VAL A 52 2.96 -16.34 -12.63
CA VAL A 52 2.67 -17.74 -12.92
C VAL A 52 3.74 -18.60 -12.26
N PHE A 53 3.34 -19.61 -11.51
CA PHE A 53 4.24 -20.55 -10.85
C PHE A 53 3.96 -21.99 -11.27
N ASP A 54 5.01 -22.73 -11.59
CA ASP A 54 4.92 -24.19 -11.80
C ASP A 54 4.63 -24.87 -10.46
N ARG A 55 3.49 -25.53 -10.36
CA ARG A 55 3.03 -26.17 -9.13
C ARG A 55 3.96 -27.28 -8.62
N LYS A 56 4.73 -27.92 -9.50
CA LYS A 56 5.63 -29.02 -9.13
C LYS A 56 6.78 -28.54 -8.24
N ASN A 57 7.28 -27.34 -8.49
CA ASN A 57 8.48 -26.83 -7.82
C ASN A 57 8.33 -25.42 -7.23
N GLY A 58 7.17 -24.79 -7.40
CA GLY A 58 6.87 -23.42 -6.92
C GLY A 58 7.59 -22.31 -7.68
N LYS A 59 8.33 -22.61 -8.74
CA LYS A 59 9.14 -21.63 -9.47
C LYS A 59 8.31 -20.83 -10.46
N ALA A 60 8.68 -19.56 -10.60
CA ALA A 60 8.07 -18.65 -11.57
C ALA A 60 8.28 -19.13 -13.01
N VAL A 61 7.23 -19.03 -13.83
CA VAL A 61 7.21 -19.37 -15.24
C VAL A 61 7.13 -18.11 -16.07
N GLY A 62 8.27 -17.67 -16.57
CA GLY A 62 8.37 -16.43 -17.35
C GLY A 62 8.25 -15.17 -16.50
N LYS A 63 7.97 -14.05 -17.19
CA LYS A 63 7.81 -12.74 -16.56
C LYS A 63 6.37 -12.54 -16.06
N CYS A 64 6.20 -11.61 -15.12
CA CYS A 64 4.89 -11.11 -14.70
C CYS A 64 4.09 -10.62 -15.93
N ARG A 65 2.80 -10.90 -15.95
CA ARG A 65 1.87 -10.50 -17.02
C ARG A 65 0.99 -9.38 -16.52
N VAL A 66 0.99 -8.28 -17.25
CA VAL A 66 0.25 -7.06 -16.90
C VAL A 66 -0.91 -6.86 -17.85
N CYS A 67 -2.07 -6.52 -17.33
CA CYS A 67 -3.25 -6.16 -18.09
C CYS A 67 -3.87 -4.87 -17.54
N SER A 68 -4.27 -3.96 -18.46
CA SER A 68 -4.98 -2.73 -18.10
C SER A 68 -6.48 -2.94 -17.84
N ASP A 69 -7.06 -4.09 -18.23
CA ASP A 69 -8.41 -4.47 -17.80
C ASP A 69 -8.31 -5.09 -16.40
N PRO A 70 -8.86 -4.45 -15.37
CA PRO A 70 -8.76 -4.97 -14.01
C PRO A 70 -9.68 -6.17 -13.76
N ASN A 71 -10.66 -6.42 -14.62
CA ASN A 71 -11.70 -7.42 -14.37
C ASN A 71 -11.47 -8.73 -15.12
N THR A 72 -10.68 -8.70 -16.20
CA THR A 72 -10.48 -9.87 -17.04
C THR A 72 -9.07 -9.93 -17.61
N ILE A 73 -8.42 -11.08 -17.49
CA ILE A 73 -7.14 -11.33 -18.13
C ILE A 73 -7.10 -12.74 -18.71
N ASP A 74 -6.64 -12.84 -19.96
CA ASP A 74 -6.37 -14.12 -20.64
C ASP A 74 -4.87 -14.44 -20.57
N ILE A 75 -4.55 -15.62 -20.06
CA ILE A 75 -3.18 -16.07 -19.83
C ILE A 75 -2.91 -17.29 -20.67
N ALA A 76 -1.89 -17.23 -21.55
CA ALA A 76 -1.39 -18.35 -22.30
C ALA A 76 -0.43 -19.18 -21.41
N LEU A 77 -0.70 -20.48 -21.27
CA LEU A 77 0.08 -21.41 -20.46
C LEU A 77 0.43 -22.66 -21.28
N PRO A 78 1.64 -23.23 -21.14
CA PRO A 78 1.99 -24.51 -21.73
C PRO A 78 1.24 -25.66 -21.01
N VAL A 79 1.38 -26.88 -21.50
CA VAL A 79 0.89 -28.09 -20.80
C VAL A 79 1.56 -28.18 -19.44
N GLY A 80 0.74 -28.32 -18.38
CA GLY A 80 1.26 -28.39 -17.02
C GLY A 80 0.22 -28.04 -15.95
N LYS A 81 0.70 -27.92 -14.71
CA LYS A 81 -0.09 -27.48 -13.56
C LYS A 81 0.55 -26.24 -12.97
N PHE A 82 -0.26 -25.21 -12.76
CA PHE A 82 0.21 -23.89 -12.36
C PHE A 82 -0.59 -23.35 -11.18
N ASP A 83 0.05 -22.51 -10.39
CA ASP A 83 -0.58 -21.60 -9.45
C ASP A 83 -0.39 -20.17 -9.95
N LEU A 84 -1.46 -19.37 -9.94
CA LEU A 84 -1.47 -18.02 -10.48
C LEU A 84 -1.68 -17.04 -9.34
N LEU A 85 -0.69 -16.20 -9.06
CA LEU A 85 -0.80 -15.12 -8.09
C LEU A 85 -1.18 -13.82 -8.82
N LEU A 86 -2.37 -13.32 -8.54
CA LEU A 86 -2.88 -12.07 -9.07
C LEU A 86 -2.69 -10.96 -8.02
N VAL A 87 -2.27 -9.78 -8.48
CA VAL A 87 -2.06 -8.57 -7.68
C VAL A 87 -2.76 -7.40 -8.38
N ASN A 88 -3.36 -6.48 -7.60
CA ASN A 88 -3.89 -5.23 -8.15
C ASN A 88 -2.75 -4.35 -8.68
N ASN A 89 -3.02 -3.62 -9.74
CA ASN A 89 -2.09 -2.66 -10.36
C ASN A 89 -0.77 -3.28 -10.87
N THR A 90 0.12 -2.44 -11.31
CA THR A 90 1.48 -2.79 -11.72
C THR A 90 2.46 -2.53 -10.57
N GLU A 91 3.67 -3.07 -10.67
CA GLU A 91 4.75 -2.77 -9.72
C GLU A 91 5.10 -1.27 -9.69
N GLU A 92 5.01 -0.60 -10.83
CA GLU A 92 5.26 0.86 -10.94
C GLU A 92 4.16 1.68 -10.25
N GLU A 93 2.91 1.21 -10.27
CA GLU A 93 1.76 1.86 -9.61
C GLU A 93 1.72 1.58 -8.10
N LEU A 94 2.43 0.55 -7.64
CA LEU A 94 2.62 0.20 -6.23
C LEU A 94 4.00 0.65 -5.74
N ALA A 95 4.38 1.89 -6.05
CA ALA A 95 5.75 2.39 -5.87
C ALA A 95 6.27 2.34 -4.42
N ALA A 96 5.38 2.37 -3.43
CA ALA A 96 5.73 2.23 -2.01
C ALA A 96 5.86 0.76 -1.56
N ILE A 97 5.66 -0.21 -2.46
CA ILE A 97 5.72 -1.64 -2.16
C ILE A 97 6.80 -2.30 -3.02
N ASN A 98 7.75 -2.95 -2.37
CA ASN A 98 8.75 -3.77 -3.03
C ASN A 98 8.33 -5.24 -3.03
N PHE A 99 8.36 -5.87 -4.19
CA PHE A 99 8.20 -7.31 -4.32
C PHE A 99 9.58 -7.98 -4.34
N THR A 100 9.78 -8.95 -3.44
CA THR A 100 11.04 -9.68 -3.32
C THR A 100 10.84 -11.18 -3.44
N ASP A 101 11.91 -11.89 -3.79
CA ASP A 101 11.91 -13.37 -3.92
C ASP A 101 10.80 -13.89 -4.87
N ILE A 102 10.52 -13.11 -5.94
CA ILE A 102 9.44 -13.34 -6.90
C ILE A 102 9.59 -14.62 -7.74
N ASP A 103 10.77 -15.21 -7.71
CA ASP A 103 11.10 -16.43 -8.48
C ASP A 103 10.49 -17.71 -7.90
N ASN A 104 9.95 -17.64 -6.68
CA ASN A 104 9.31 -18.79 -6.05
C ASN A 104 8.13 -18.37 -5.18
N LEU A 105 6.98 -19.01 -5.40
CA LEU A 105 5.72 -18.65 -4.72
C LEU A 105 5.84 -18.69 -3.19
N SER A 106 6.49 -19.70 -2.62
CA SER A 106 6.60 -19.87 -1.16
C SER A 106 7.46 -18.79 -0.48
N THR A 107 8.38 -18.19 -1.23
CA THR A 107 9.25 -17.13 -0.73
C THR A 107 8.84 -15.73 -1.19
N PHE A 108 7.87 -15.62 -2.11
CA PHE A 108 7.41 -14.35 -2.65
C PHE A 108 6.83 -13.47 -1.54
N LYS A 109 7.36 -12.27 -1.44
CA LYS A 109 7.02 -11.30 -0.40
C LYS A 109 6.69 -9.95 -0.99
N ALA A 110 5.79 -9.24 -0.32
CA ALA A 110 5.58 -7.82 -0.49
C ALA A 110 6.00 -7.09 0.79
N CYS A 111 6.84 -6.09 0.68
CA CYS A 111 7.31 -5.28 1.79
C CYS A 111 7.29 -3.80 1.44
N LEU A 112 7.28 -2.96 2.46
CA LEU A 112 7.36 -1.53 2.29
C LEU A 112 8.72 -1.14 1.72
N ALA A 113 8.72 -0.19 0.80
CA ALA A 113 9.95 0.43 0.35
C ALA A 113 10.57 1.21 1.52
N ALA A 114 11.81 0.86 1.88
CA ALA A 114 12.51 1.54 2.95
C ALA A 114 12.92 2.95 2.49
N ASN A 115 12.69 3.96 3.31
CA ASN A 115 13.31 5.26 3.12
C ASN A 115 14.78 5.17 3.52
N GLU A 116 15.66 5.70 2.68
CA GLU A 116 17.11 5.72 2.95
C GLU A 116 17.43 6.57 4.18
N GLU A 117 16.63 7.62 4.45
CA GLU A 117 16.76 8.48 5.62
C GLU A 117 15.38 8.70 6.27
N PRO A 118 15.31 8.73 7.63
CA PRO A 118 14.10 9.10 8.32
C PRO A 118 13.75 10.55 8.03
N LEU A 119 12.46 10.82 7.74
CA LEU A 119 11.96 12.16 7.46
C LEU A 119 12.27 13.16 8.58
N TYR A 120 12.38 12.66 9.82
CA TYR A 120 12.56 13.48 11.04
C TYR A 120 13.75 13.03 11.90
N SER A 121 14.93 12.88 11.28
CA SER A 121 16.13 12.35 11.94
C SER A 121 16.53 13.09 13.22
N SER A 122 16.27 14.40 13.29
CA SER A 122 16.62 15.24 14.45
C SER A 122 15.78 14.95 15.72
N LEU A 123 14.56 14.45 15.56
CA LEU A 123 13.64 14.15 16.66
C LEU A 123 13.84 12.72 17.21
N LEU A 124 14.32 11.81 16.37
CA LEU A 124 14.46 10.39 16.66
C LEU A 124 15.74 10.04 17.44
N SER A 125 16.76 10.90 17.40
CA SER A 125 18.04 10.68 18.06
C SER A 125 17.94 10.61 19.61
N LYS A 126 16.79 10.93 20.20
CA LYS A 126 16.56 10.93 21.65
C LYS A 126 15.76 9.72 22.17
N ALA A 127 15.23 8.87 21.29
CA ALA A 127 14.58 7.62 21.72
C ALA A 127 15.65 6.56 21.98
N GLU A 128 16.19 6.52 23.20
CA GLU A 128 17.18 5.52 23.63
C GLU A 128 16.62 4.11 23.52
N GLY A 129 17.34 3.21 22.85
CA GLY A 129 17.21 1.76 22.99
C GLY A 129 16.50 0.99 21.90
N THR A 130 16.12 1.59 20.79
CA THR A 130 15.57 0.85 19.68
C THR A 130 16.64 0.47 18.65
N THR A 131 16.79 -0.83 18.41
CA THR A 131 17.38 -1.36 17.16
C THR A 131 16.86 -0.50 16.01
N ARG A 132 17.71 -0.10 15.06
CA ARG A 132 17.33 0.70 13.89
C ARG A 132 16.09 0.10 13.23
N SER A 133 14.92 0.56 13.63
CA SER A 133 13.68 0.27 12.94
C SER A 133 13.73 1.01 11.60
N ALA A 134 13.42 0.36 10.50
CA ALA A 134 13.25 1.05 9.24
C ALA A 134 12.07 2.03 9.42
N TYR A 135 12.26 3.27 8.99
CA TYR A 135 11.20 4.27 8.97
C TYR A 135 10.55 4.23 7.59
N LEU A 136 9.24 4.14 7.57
CA LEU A 136 8.48 3.94 6.36
C LEU A 136 7.36 4.96 6.28
N THR A 137 7.11 5.43 5.09
CA THR A 137 5.94 6.25 4.77
C THR A 137 4.72 5.38 4.53
N GLU A 138 3.60 6.00 4.24
CA GLU A 138 2.35 5.35 3.87
C GLU A 138 2.55 4.50 2.60
N CYS A 139 1.96 3.31 2.54
CA CYS A 139 1.98 2.45 1.36
C CYS A 139 0.67 2.49 0.58
N ASP A 140 0.73 1.97 -0.65
CA ASP A 140 -0.45 1.76 -1.47
C ASP A 140 -1.31 0.61 -0.96
N ILE A 141 -2.59 0.59 -1.33
CA ILE A 141 -3.46 -0.54 -1.01
C ILE A 141 -3.06 -1.73 -1.88
N LEU A 142 -2.59 -2.78 -1.25
CA LEU A 142 -2.27 -4.05 -1.88
C LEU A 142 -3.40 -5.05 -1.67
N ALA A 143 -3.85 -5.66 -2.77
CA ALA A 143 -4.77 -6.79 -2.74
C ALA A 143 -4.26 -7.88 -3.68
N SER A 144 -4.45 -9.14 -3.31
CA SER A 144 -4.01 -10.26 -4.13
C SER A 144 -4.94 -11.45 -3.98
N ALA A 145 -4.89 -12.32 -4.98
CA ALA A 145 -5.55 -13.63 -4.94
C ALA A 145 -4.64 -14.70 -5.52
N LEU A 146 -4.77 -15.90 -5.01
CA LEU A 146 -4.02 -17.06 -5.48
C LEU A 146 -4.99 -18.11 -6.07
N ALA A 147 -5.01 -18.21 -7.40
CA ALA A 147 -5.73 -19.27 -8.10
C ALA A 147 -4.83 -20.51 -8.19
N LYS A 148 -5.18 -21.55 -7.44
CA LYS A 148 -4.41 -22.79 -7.35
C LYS A 148 -4.93 -23.86 -8.31
N GLU A 149 -4.05 -24.78 -8.69
CA GLU A 149 -4.40 -26.00 -9.42
C GLU A 149 -4.95 -25.76 -10.84
N ILE A 150 -4.39 -24.78 -11.51
CA ILE A 150 -4.71 -24.52 -12.91
C ILE A 150 -3.98 -25.57 -13.77
N GLU A 151 -4.73 -26.47 -14.36
CA GLU A 151 -4.19 -27.55 -15.22
C GLU A 151 -4.49 -27.26 -16.68
N ILE A 152 -3.46 -27.30 -17.51
CA ILE A 152 -3.53 -27.31 -18.96
C ILE A 152 -3.14 -28.69 -19.45
N SER A 153 -4.09 -29.38 -20.05
CA SER A 153 -3.88 -30.70 -20.65
C SER A 153 -3.49 -30.58 -22.12
N PRO A 154 -2.96 -31.67 -22.75
CA PRO A 154 -2.68 -31.63 -24.19
C PRO A 154 -3.92 -31.40 -25.07
N ARG A 155 -5.13 -31.55 -24.53
CA ARG A 155 -6.40 -31.30 -25.26
C ARG A 155 -6.73 -29.81 -25.30
N ASP A 156 -6.15 -29.02 -24.41
CA ASP A 156 -6.39 -27.58 -24.27
C ASP A 156 -5.45 -26.75 -25.15
N ILE A 157 -4.58 -27.43 -25.93
CA ILE A 157 -3.55 -26.79 -26.73
C ILE A 157 -4.11 -26.35 -28.09
N HIS A 158 -3.88 -25.10 -28.42
CA HIS A 158 -4.21 -24.51 -29.69
C HIS A 158 -2.93 -24.23 -30.48
N TYR A 159 -2.94 -24.64 -31.75
CA TYR A 159 -1.83 -24.41 -32.67
C TYR A 159 -2.13 -23.21 -33.56
N PHE A 160 -1.36 -22.16 -33.43
CA PHE A 160 -1.48 -20.99 -34.31
C PHE A 160 -0.27 -20.91 -35.23
N LYS A 161 -0.51 -20.79 -36.55
CA LYS A 161 0.55 -20.52 -37.56
C LYS A 161 0.98 -19.07 -37.53
N GLU A 162 0.09 -18.19 -37.14
CA GLU A 162 0.28 -16.74 -37.08
C GLU A 162 -0.30 -16.24 -35.75
N LYS A 163 0.17 -15.07 -35.26
CA LYS A 163 -0.35 -14.41 -34.06
C LYS A 163 -1.87 -14.24 -34.21
N PRO A 164 -2.70 -14.87 -33.39
CA PRO A 164 -4.14 -14.71 -33.48
C PRO A 164 -4.53 -13.26 -33.16
N ALA A 165 -5.57 -12.75 -33.81
CA ALA A 165 -6.17 -11.49 -33.42
C ALA A 165 -6.66 -11.56 -31.97
N ALA A 166 -6.69 -10.44 -31.27
CA ALA A 166 -7.17 -10.38 -29.90
C ALA A 166 -8.60 -10.98 -29.82
N GLY A 167 -8.80 -12.00 -28.97
CA GLY A 167 -10.07 -12.70 -28.84
C GLY A 167 -10.34 -13.80 -29.87
N ALA A 168 -9.43 -14.08 -30.82
CA ALA A 168 -9.56 -15.13 -31.84
C ALA A 168 -9.01 -16.51 -31.37
N TYR A 169 -9.00 -16.77 -30.06
CA TYR A 169 -8.59 -18.04 -29.46
C TYR A 169 -9.68 -18.58 -28.55
N GLU A 170 -9.76 -19.88 -28.47
CA GLU A 170 -10.69 -20.56 -27.58
C GLU A 170 -10.14 -20.56 -26.16
N ILE A 171 -10.98 -20.15 -25.19
CA ILE A 171 -10.64 -20.19 -23.76
C ILE A 171 -10.85 -21.62 -23.28
N SER A 172 -9.76 -22.28 -22.90
CA SER A 172 -9.78 -23.65 -22.39
C SER A 172 -10.41 -23.73 -21.02
N ARG A 173 -10.25 -22.68 -20.21
CA ARG A 173 -10.76 -22.63 -18.84
C ARG A 173 -11.02 -21.18 -18.40
N THR A 174 -12.13 -20.97 -17.70
CA THR A 174 -12.42 -19.73 -16.97
C THR A 174 -12.36 -19.98 -15.47
N VAL A 175 -11.70 -19.07 -14.74
CA VAL A 175 -11.52 -19.15 -13.29
C VAL A 175 -11.98 -17.83 -12.67
N GLU A 176 -12.90 -17.92 -11.71
CA GLU A 176 -13.31 -16.77 -10.90
C GLU A 176 -12.28 -16.56 -9.78
N VAL A 177 -11.86 -15.30 -9.63
CA VAL A 177 -10.82 -14.90 -8.67
C VAL A 177 -11.34 -13.77 -7.81
N ILE A 178 -11.19 -13.91 -6.49
CA ILE A 178 -11.63 -12.93 -5.49
C ILE A 178 -10.42 -12.46 -4.71
N PRO A 179 -9.87 -11.28 -5.03
CA PRO A 179 -8.74 -10.74 -4.28
C PRO A 179 -9.13 -10.30 -2.87
N GLU A 180 -8.20 -10.47 -1.95
CA GLU A 180 -8.26 -9.99 -0.59
C GLU A 180 -7.21 -8.92 -0.35
N ARG A 181 -7.52 -7.92 0.46
CA ARG A 181 -6.52 -6.93 0.89
C ARG A 181 -5.40 -7.61 1.66
N ARG A 182 -4.16 -7.23 1.36
CA ARG A 182 -2.95 -7.61 2.09
C ARG A 182 -2.49 -6.49 3.03
N THR A 183 -2.90 -5.27 2.74
CA THR A 183 -2.70 -4.10 3.58
C THR A 183 -3.93 -3.81 4.44
N GLU A 184 -3.72 -3.11 5.54
CA GLU A 184 -4.70 -2.74 6.54
C GLU A 184 -4.74 -1.21 6.67
N LEU A 185 -5.88 -0.65 6.98
CA LEU A 185 -6.07 0.77 7.21
C LEU A 185 -5.96 1.07 8.71
N ILE A 186 -5.19 2.09 9.05
CA ILE A 186 -5.11 2.62 10.42
C ILE A 186 -5.73 3.99 10.43
N ASP A 187 -6.88 4.10 11.06
CA ASP A 187 -7.67 5.33 11.16
C ASP A 187 -7.42 5.96 12.55
N ILE A 188 -6.61 7.02 12.54
CA ILE A 188 -6.19 7.74 13.75
C ILE A 188 -7.05 9.00 13.89
N GLU A 189 -7.65 9.18 15.05
CA GLU A 189 -8.38 10.39 15.41
C GLU A 189 -8.12 10.74 16.86
N ILE A 190 -7.51 11.89 17.12
CA ILE A 190 -7.10 12.36 18.42
C ILE A 190 -7.82 13.67 18.74
N LYS A 191 -8.59 13.67 19.82
CA LYS A 191 -9.18 14.91 20.37
C LYS A 191 -8.14 15.62 21.21
N VAL A 192 -7.92 16.89 20.89
CA VAL A 192 -6.88 17.71 21.51
C VAL A 192 -7.51 18.90 22.21
N THR A 193 -7.30 19.00 23.51
CA THR A 193 -7.61 20.19 24.32
C THR A 193 -6.42 21.15 24.27
N ASN A 194 -6.67 22.45 24.22
CA ASN A 194 -5.70 23.51 24.00
C ASN A 194 -4.98 23.41 22.66
N ILE A 195 -5.69 22.96 21.60
CA ILE A 195 -5.13 22.80 20.25
C ILE A 195 -4.59 24.11 19.69
N THR A 196 -5.11 25.25 20.15
CA THR A 196 -4.63 26.60 19.76
C THR A 196 -3.21 26.90 20.28
N SER A 197 -2.69 26.10 21.20
CA SER A 197 -1.29 26.17 21.64
C SER A 197 -0.33 25.54 20.65
N ALA A 198 -0.80 24.71 19.70
CA ALA A 198 0.02 24.13 18.64
C ALA A 198 0.20 25.12 17.50
N ALA A 199 1.45 25.34 17.09
CA ALA A 199 1.81 26.21 15.97
C ALA A 199 1.47 25.57 14.62
N GLY A 200 1.47 24.25 14.54
CA GLY A 200 1.16 23.48 13.32
C GLY A 200 0.86 22.01 13.62
N ALA A 201 0.71 21.24 12.57
CA ALA A 201 0.42 19.81 12.66
C ALA A 201 1.56 19.02 13.33
N PRO A 202 1.27 18.07 14.24
CA PRO A 202 2.30 17.31 14.90
C PRO A 202 2.94 16.30 13.95
N ARG A 203 4.26 16.24 13.99
CA ARG A 203 5.03 15.13 13.42
C ARG A 203 4.83 13.91 14.31
N SER A 204 4.50 12.80 13.69
CA SER A 204 4.06 11.63 14.43
C SER A 204 4.69 10.36 13.93
N HIS A 205 4.79 9.37 14.79
CA HIS A 205 5.20 8.04 14.39
C HIS A 205 4.46 6.96 15.17
N LEU A 206 4.18 5.85 14.48
CA LEU A 206 3.53 4.67 15.01
C LEU A 206 4.50 3.51 14.96
N THR A 207 4.83 2.95 16.13
CA THR A 207 5.82 1.87 16.28
C THR A 207 5.20 0.48 16.23
N ALA A 208 6.05 -0.54 16.08
CA ALA A 208 5.71 -1.96 16.08
C ALA A 208 4.74 -2.36 14.98
N MET A 209 4.95 -1.80 13.81
CA MET A 209 4.22 -2.17 12.60
C MET A 209 4.94 -3.27 11.83
N CYS A 210 4.22 -3.98 11.00
CA CYS A 210 4.75 -5.07 10.18
C CYS A 210 5.46 -4.54 8.94
N GLU A 211 6.63 -5.11 8.61
CA GLU A 211 7.39 -4.75 7.42
C GLU A 211 6.72 -5.22 6.13
N GLY A 212 6.07 -6.41 6.14
CA GLY A 212 5.49 -6.98 4.94
C GLY A 212 4.70 -8.26 5.15
N VAL A 213 4.30 -8.87 4.04
CA VAL A 213 3.55 -10.13 4.01
C VAL A 213 4.13 -11.12 3.01
N ASN A 214 4.01 -12.41 3.31
CA ASN A 214 4.22 -13.47 2.34
C ASN A 214 2.99 -13.57 1.42
N MET A 215 3.20 -13.55 0.12
CA MET A 215 2.12 -13.45 -0.86
C MET A 215 1.35 -14.76 -1.05
N GLU A 216 1.94 -15.92 -0.73
CA GLU A 216 1.25 -17.20 -0.77
C GLU A 216 0.33 -17.40 0.43
N THR A 217 0.84 -17.14 1.63
CA THR A 217 0.19 -17.48 2.90
C THR A 217 -0.55 -16.32 3.54
N ALA A 218 -0.32 -15.09 3.07
CA ALA A 218 -0.76 -13.84 3.68
C ALA A 218 -0.23 -13.62 5.12
N SER A 219 0.75 -14.42 5.55
CA SER A 219 1.36 -14.28 6.86
C SER A 219 2.27 -13.06 6.90
N LYS A 220 2.18 -12.31 7.99
CA LYS A 220 3.06 -11.17 8.25
C LYS A 220 4.49 -11.65 8.49
N TYR A 221 5.46 -10.88 8.03
CA TYR A 221 6.88 -11.20 8.20
C TYR A 221 7.72 -9.93 8.36
N GLY A 222 9.00 -10.12 8.65
CA GLY A 222 10.01 -9.10 8.70
C GLY A 222 10.24 -8.54 10.10
N ASN A 223 10.97 -7.43 10.14
CA ASN A 223 11.28 -6.73 11.37
C ASN A 223 10.13 -5.80 11.77
N SER A 224 10.12 -5.41 13.03
CA SER A 224 9.29 -4.31 13.50
C SER A 224 9.72 -3.02 12.82
N VAL A 225 8.78 -2.29 12.23
CA VAL A 225 9.02 -1.02 11.56
C VAL A 225 8.23 0.11 12.23
N THR A 226 8.62 1.34 11.94
CA THR A 226 7.95 2.54 12.44
C THR A 226 7.43 3.34 11.25
N HIS A 227 6.13 3.65 11.25
CA HIS A 227 5.55 4.59 10.29
C HIS A 227 5.71 6.03 10.77
N GLU A 228 6.23 6.89 9.89
CA GLU A 228 6.33 8.33 10.10
C GLU A 228 5.29 9.06 9.27
N PHE A 229 4.60 10.01 9.87
CA PHE A 229 3.54 10.76 9.22
C PHE A 229 3.24 12.07 9.96
N VAL A 230 2.44 12.92 9.33
CA VAL A 230 1.91 14.15 9.94
C VAL A 230 0.40 13.96 10.17
N LEU A 231 -0.08 14.34 11.35
CA LEU A 231 -1.51 14.41 11.66
C LEU A 231 -2.05 15.78 11.26
N ASN A 232 -2.17 16.02 9.95
CA ASN A 232 -2.43 17.35 9.40
C ASN A 232 -3.92 17.69 9.23
N ASN A 233 -4.81 16.68 9.19
CA ASN A 233 -6.25 16.94 9.11
C ASN A 233 -6.78 17.46 10.44
N LYS A 234 -7.24 18.71 10.48
CA LYS A 234 -7.76 19.35 11.69
C LYS A 234 -9.23 19.76 11.53
N ARG A 235 -10.01 19.45 12.54
CA ARG A 235 -11.39 19.94 12.69
C ARG A 235 -11.55 20.57 14.07
N MET A 236 -11.97 21.83 14.11
CA MET A 236 -12.22 22.54 15.38
C MET A 236 -13.59 22.15 15.95
N ASP A 237 -13.68 22.12 17.27
CA ASP A 237 -14.95 22.00 17.95
C ASP A 237 -15.74 23.33 17.78
N PRO A 238 -16.96 23.32 17.23
CA PRO A 238 -17.73 24.52 16.98
C PRO A 238 -18.11 25.27 18.27
N ASP A 239 -18.23 24.55 19.38
CA ASP A 239 -18.64 25.11 20.67
C ASP A 239 -17.46 25.53 21.54
N ASN A 240 -16.24 25.06 21.22
CA ASN A 240 -15.04 25.34 22.00
C ASN A 240 -13.78 25.46 21.13
N TYR A 241 -13.42 26.68 20.80
CA TYR A 241 -12.24 26.98 19.96
C TYR A 241 -10.89 26.49 20.53
N LYS A 242 -10.83 26.11 21.81
CA LYS A 242 -9.65 25.49 22.43
C LYS A 242 -9.58 23.96 22.18
N VAL A 243 -10.63 23.37 21.65
CA VAL A 243 -10.72 21.94 21.40
C VAL A 243 -10.77 21.68 19.90
N GLY A 244 -10.05 20.69 19.46
CA GLY A 244 -10.12 20.22 18.07
C GLY A 244 -9.81 18.74 17.98
N THR A 245 -10.07 18.20 16.83
CA THR A 245 -9.75 16.81 16.47
C THR A 245 -8.71 16.83 15.37
N ILE A 246 -7.65 16.08 15.53
CA ILE A 246 -6.64 15.84 14.49
C ILE A 246 -6.74 14.39 14.03
N SER A 247 -6.55 14.15 12.74
CA SER A 247 -6.73 12.81 12.19
C SER A 247 -5.82 12.51 11.01
N LYS A 248 -5.62 11.21 10.77
CA LYS A 248 -4.93 10.66 9.61
C LYS A 248 -5.38 9.24 9.36
N LYS A 249 -5.50 8.87 8.10
CA LYS A 249 -5.65 7.48 7.68
C LYS A 249 -4.34 7.01 7.04
N LEU A 250 -3.82 5.90 7.52
CA LEU A 250 -2.57 5.30 7.03
C LEU A 250 -2.88 3.92 6.44
N VAL A 251 -2.20 3.58 5.34
CA VAL A 251 -2.19 2.22 4.80
C VAL A 251 -0.87 1.56 5.17
N SER A 252 -0.93 0.35 5.71
CA SER A 252 0.24 -0.43 6.12
C SER A 252 -0.03 -1.93 6.04
N PHE A 253 0.97 -2.77 6.31
CA PHE A 253 0.74 -4.21 6.51
C PHE A 253 0.17 -4.55 7.90
N GLY A 254 -0.26 -3.54 8.65
CA GLY A 254 -0.87 -3.67 9.97
C GLY A 254 0.14 -3.81 11.10
N PRO A 255 -0.33 -4.02 12.34
CA PRO A 255 0.52 -4.22 13.49
C PRO A 255 1.31 -5.53 13.40
N GLU A 256 2.48 -5.55 14.01
CA GLU A 256 3.29 -6.76 14.17
C GLU A 256 2.50 -7.84 14.91
N GLN A 257 2.71 -9.11 14.53
CA GLN A 257 2.09 -10.21 15.27
C GLN A 257 2.66 -10.29 16.68
N GLU A 258 1.79 -10.49 17.66
CA GLU A 258 2.21 -10.62 19.05
C GLU A 258 3.10 -11.83 19.24
N ASN A 259 4.26 -11.57 19.77
CA ASN A 259 5.08 -12.54 20.48
C ASN A 259 5.45 -11.93 21.85
N ASP A 260 5.89 -12.75 22.80
CA ASP A 260 6.21 -12.31 24.15
C ASP A 260 7.23 -11.16 24.21
N ALA A 261 8.01 -10.95 23.15
CA ALA A 261 8.98 -9.87 23.03
C ALA A 261 8.38 -8.53 22.55
N CYS A 262 7.19 -8.56 21.93
CA CYS A 262 6.56 -7.38 21.30
C CYS A 262 5.55 -6.66 22.20
N VAL A 263 5.26 -7.21 23.39
CA VAL A 263 4.15 -6.80 24.28
C VAL A 263 4.12 -5.32 24.65
N ASN A 264 5.21 -4.57 24.50
CA ASN A 264 5.31 -3.19 24.98
C ASN A 264 5.61 -2.14 23.89
N ARG A 265 5.40 -2.43 22.61
CA ARG A 265 6.00 -1.61 21.54
C ARG A 265 5.03 -0.75 20.72
N HIS A 266 3.72 -1.00 20.75
CA HIS A 266 2.76 -0.22 19.98
C HIS A 266 2.54 1.14 20.62
N GLN A 267 3.25 2.15 20.13
CA GLN A 267 3.15 3.52 20.61
C GLN A 267 2.86 4.46 19.46
N LEU A 268 1.93 5.38 19.69
CA LEU A 268 1.75 6.57 18.89
C LEU A 268 2.44 7.73 19.58
N VAL A 269 3.48 8.25 18.95
CA VAL A 269 4.24 9.39 19.47
C VAL A 269 3.97 10.59 18.58
N MET A 270 3.66 11.72 19.19
CA MET A 270 3.33 12.97 18.51
C MET A 270 4.20 14.11 19.05
N HIS A 271 4.87 14.82 18.16
CA HIS A 271 5.73 15.96 18.48
C HIS A 271 5.04 17.24 18.02
N PHE A 272 4.54 18.01 18.96
CA PHE A 272 3.92 19.30 18.71
C PHE A 272 4.96 20.42 18.89
N VAL A 273 5.04 21.32 17.92
CA VAL A 273 5.68 22.63 18.13
C VAL A 273 4.61 23.58 18.66
N LEU A 274 4.87 24.19 19.81
CA LEU A 274 3.94 25.12 20.43
C LEU A 274 4.16 26.55 19.91
N VAL A 275 3.15 27.41 20.04
CA VAL A 275 3.21 28.81 19.58
C VAL A 275 4.27 29.66 20.30
N ASN A 276 4.83 29.17 21.39
CA ASN A 276 5.99 29.78 22.08
C ASN A 276 7.34 29.23 21.60
N GLY A 277 7.36 28.33 20.59
CA GLY A 277 8.55 27.70 20.03
C GLY A 277 9.06 26.47 20.79
N GLU A 278 8.39 26.06 21.88
CA GLU A 278 8.75 24.84 22.60
C GLU A 278 8.19 23.59 21.91
N THR A 279 8.89 22.48 22.01
CA THR A 279 8.39 21.18 21.54
C THR A 279 7.76 20.42 22.69
N HIS A 280 6.53 19.95 22.50
CA HIS A 280 5.82 19.08 23.44
C HIS A 280 5.59 17.70 22.81
N THR A 281 6.09 16.65 23.46
CA THR A 281 5.96 15.28 22.98
C THR A 281 4.91 14.54 23.78
N VAL A 282 3.96 13.93 23.08
CA VAL A 282 2.94 13.06 23.66
C VAL A 282 3.17 11.64 23.16
N THR A 283 3.21 10.68 24.12
CA THR A 283 3.33 9.25 23.81
C THR A 283 2.10 8.52 24.33
N LEU A 284 1.41 7.83 23.45
CA LEU A 284 0.25 7.01 23.78
C LEU A 284 0.57 5.53 23.57
N ASP A 285 0.28 4.70 24.56
CA ASP A 285 0.24 3.24 24.37
C ASP A 285 -1.06 2.89 23.63
N VAL A 286 -0.94 2.37 22.41
CA VAL A 286 -2.09 2.10 21.54
C VAL A 286 -2.34 0.61 21.32
N ARG A 287 -1.67 -0.28 22.07
CA ARG A 287 -1.83 -1.75 21.95
C ARG A 287 -3.27 -2.21 22.04
N ASP A 288 -3.93 -1.81 23.09
CA ASP A 288 -5.30 -2.25 23.35
C ASP A 288 -6.28 -1.61 22.34
N LEU A 289 -6.01 -0.38 21.93
CA LEU A 289 -6.81 0.32 20.93
C LEU A 289 -6.73 -0.38 19.57
N ILE A 290 -5.54 -0.76 19.11
CA ILE A 290 -5.35 -1.49 17.87
C ILE A 290 -6.06 -2.85 17.92
N LYS A 291 -5.94 -3.61 19.00
CA LYS A 291 -6.56 -4.92 19.15
C LYS A 291 -8.07 -4.88 19.23
N THR A 292 -8.61 -3.98 20.05
CA THR A 292 -10.05 -3.91 20.33
C THR A 292 -10.85 -3.25 19.21
N SER A 293 -10.20 -2.49 18.34
CA SER A 293 -10.83 -1.71 17.28
C SER A 293 -10.70 -2.32 15.88
N HIS A 294 -10.04 -3.48 15.78
CA HIS A 294 -9.88 -4.15 14.49
C HIS A 294 -11.22 -4.62 13.94
N ASP A 295 -11.58 -4.11 12.77
CA ASP A 295 -12.72 -4.57 11.99
C ASP A 295 -12.20 -5.54 10.93
N GLU A 296 -12.35 -6.85 11.17
CA GLU A 296 -11.86 -7.89 10.29
C GLU A 296 -12.47 -7.84 8.88
N THR A 297 -13.70 -7.35 8.77
CA THR A 297 -14.39 -7.25 7.48
C THR A 297 -13.83 -6.13 6.62
N GLN A 298 -13.43 -5.03 7.24
CA GLN A 298 -12.87 -3.85 6.56
C GLN A 298 -11.35 -3.75 6.67
N ARG A 299 -10.72 -4.58 7.51
CA ARG A 299 -9.29 -4.51 7.86
C ARG A 299 -8.88 -3.10 8.32
N VAL A 300 -9.67 -2.53 9.23
CA VAL A 300 -9.47 -1.18 9.76
C VAL A 300 -9.16 -1.25 11.25
N HIS A 301 -8.04 -0.66 11.65
CA HIS A 301 -7.71 -0.39 13.05
C HIS A 301 -8.06 1.06 13.38
N LYS A 302 -8.83 1.29 14.44
CA LYS A 302 -9.25 2.64 14.84
C LYS A 302 -8.52 3.04 16.11
N ILE A 303 -7.70 4.08 16.04
CA ILE A 303 -7.03 4.67 17.19
C ILE A 303 -7.79 5.93 17.56
N ARG A 304 -8.45 5.93 18.71
CA ARG A 304 -9.20 7.05 19.26
C ARG A 304 -8.69 7.37 20.66
N ALA A 305 -8.24 8.61 20.86
CA ALA A 305 -7.72 9.06 22.14
C ALA A 305 -8.02 10.54 22.37
N GLU A 306 -7.84 10.98 23.63
CA GLU A 306 -7.92 12.38 24.01
C GLU A 306 -6.62 12.80 24.68
N ILE A 307 -6.11 13.97 24.35
CA ILE A 307 -4.91 14.57 24.92
C ILE A 307 -5.16 16.03 25.28
N THR A 308 -4.30 16.55 26.17
CA THR A 308 -4.31 17.97 26.53
C THR A 308 -2.91 18.53 26.34
N LEU A 309 -2.78 19.56 25.49
CA LEU A 309 -1.54 20.30 25.37
C LEU A 309 -1.40 21.32 26.50
N PRO A 310 -0.17 21.65 26.90
CA PRO A 310 0.06 22.76 27.79
C PRO A 310 -0.45 24.08 27.17
N GLU A 311 -0.97 24.98 27.99
CA GLU A 311 -1.30 26.31 27.51
C GLU A 311 0.00 27.03 27.13
N ALA A 312 0.11 27.47 25.90
CA ALA A 312 1.21 28.29 25.40
C ALA A 312 0.68 29.62 24.89
N ILE A 313 1.36 30.71 25.25
CA ILE A 313 1.07 32.04 24.75
C ILE A 313 2.17 32.39 23.77
N GLY A 314 1.80 32.71 22.52
CA GLY A 314 2.76 33.08 21.49
C GLY A 314 3.56 34.32 21.93
N ASN A 315 4.88 34.22 21.89
CA ASN A 315 5.77 35.36 22.05
C ASN A 315 5.65 36.16 20.75
N GLY A 316 4.96 37.26 20.74
CA GLY A 316 4.54 38.04 19.56
C GLY A 316 5.60 38.41 18.50
N ASP A 317 6.80 37.93 18.63
CA ASP A 317 7.87 37.97 17.65
C ASP A 317 7.85 36.64 16.87
N GLY A 318 6.94 36.56 15.86
CA GLY A 318 6.78 35.38 15.02
C GLY A 318 8.10 34.96 14.36
N VAL A 319 8.85 34.12 15.02
CA VAL A 319 9.93 33.37 14.39
C VAL A 319 9.23 32.33 13.53
N PHE A 320 9.22 32.54 12.22
CA PHE A 320 8.80 31.55 11.24
C PHE A 320 9.77 30.37 11.34
N ASP A 321 9.30 29.24 11.88
CA ASP A 321 10.03 27.98 11.83
C ASP A 321 9.70 27.31 10.49
N PRO A 322 10.65 27.20 9.56
CA PRO A 322 10.42 26.58 8.25
C PRO A 322 10.07 25.09 8.33
N ASP A 323 10.29 24.49 9.49
CA ASP A 323 10.01 23.07 9.73
C ASP A 323 8.60 22.79 10.30
N ILE A 324 7.75 23.82 10.44
CA ILE A 324 6.36 23.64 10.89
C ILE A 324 5.51 23.17 9.69
N GLU A 325 4.93 21.99 9.83
CA GLU A 325 3.94 21.49 8.88
C GLU A 325 2.61 22.21 9.06
N GLU A 326 2.04 22.70 7.97
CA GLU A 326 0.76 23.40 8.00
C GLU A 326 -0.41 22.45 8.27
N TRP A 327 -1.49 23.01 8.83
CA TRP A 327 -2.74 22.30 8.98
C TRP A 327 -3.49 22.24 7.65
N GLU A 328 -4.03 21.08 7.31
CA GLU A 328 -5.06 20.94 6.29
C GLU A 328 -6.43 21.08 6.96
N GLU A 329 -7.16 22.15 6.62
CA GLU A 329 -8.54 22.33 7.11
C GLU A 329 -9.48 21.50 6.25
N ILE A 330 -10.19 20.57 6.89
CA ILE A 330 -11.26 19.83 6.23
C ILE A 330 -12.54 20.64 6.38
N GLU A 331 -13.02 21.23 5.28
CA GLU A 331 -14.37 21.73 5.22
C GLU A 331 -15.33 20.54 5.32
N THR A 332 -16.11 20.48 6.41
CA THR A 332 -17.21 19.53 6.52
C THR A 332 -18.31 19.95 5.58
N GLU A 333 -18.42 19.33 4.41
CA GLU A 333 -19.69 19.33 3.70
C GLU A 333 -20.72 18.63 4.60
N LEU A 334 -21.61 19.41 5.19
CA LEU A 334 -22.79 18.88 5.86
C LEU A 334 -23.63 18.17 4.78
N PRO A 335 -23.96 16.90 4.93
CA PRO A 335 -24.91 16.28 4.02
C PRO A 335 -26.25 17.02 4.18
N ILE A 336 -26.70 17.61 3.06
CA ILE A 336 -28.04 18.21 2.92
C ILE A 336 -29.07 17.07 2.81
#